data_79c3c54d4a1092befbe27c1292c8a01f
#
_entry.id   79c3c54d4a1092befbe27c1292c8a01f
#
_cell.length_a   1.000
_cell.length_b   1.000
_cell.length_c   1.000
_cell.angle_alpha   90.00
_cell.angle_beta   90.00
_cell.angle_gamma   90.00
#
_symmetry.space_group_name_H-M   'P 1'
#
loop_
_entity.id
_entity.type
_entity.pdbx_description
1 polymer ?
#
loop_
_entity_poly.entity_id
_entity_poly.type
_entity_poly.pdbx_seq_one_letter_code
_entity_poly.pdbx_strand_id
1 'polypeptide(L)'
;VAHIGVIKALEELNIPIDYIAGTSIGAIIGGLYSIGYTSEQLETIVKQTDWIDLLTDKVSRKEIPFPFKSDDSKYLISFPINNSGKNGGIIKGKNISQLLHQLTEGYQNVTNFDSLPIPFACIATDMVKNQKEVIRFGKLSEAMRASMAVPVVFSPIYSGQKVLIDGGFKDNLPIDVVKAM
;
A
#
# COMPACT_ATOMS: atom_id res chain seq x y z
N VAL A 1 9.98 -9.98 5.29
CA VAL A 1 10.23 -8.80 4.44
C VAL A 1 11.55 -8.16 4.89
N ALA A 2 12.50 -7.95 3.96
CA ALA A 2 13.85 -7.47 4.27
C ALA A 2 13.86 -6.11 5.01
N HIS A 3 12.95 -5.19 4.63
CA HIS A 3 12.82 -3.87 5.29
C HIS A 3 12.64 -3.98 6.80
N ILE A 4 11.82 -4.93 7.29
CA ILE A 4 11.60 -5.11 8.73
C ILE A 4 12.89 -5.55 9.42
N GLY A 5 13.68 -6.43 8.79
CA GLY A 5 14.98 -6.85 9.32
C GLY A 5 15.99 -5.68 9.45
N VAL A 6 15.99 -4.76 8.47
CA VAL A 6 16.81 -3.55 8.53
C VAL A 6 16.36 -2.63 9.66
N ILE A 7 15.05 -2.37 9.77
CA ILE A 7 14.48 -1.54 10.86
C ILE A 7 14.83 -2.15 12.21
N LYS A 8 14.69 -3.47 12.37
CA LYS A 8 15.04 -4.17 13.60
C LYS A 8 16.51 -3.99 13.98
N ALA A 9 17.42 -4.12 13.01
CA ALA A 9 18.84 -3.89 13.25
C ALA A 9 19.13 -2.43 13.66
N LEU A 10 18.46 -1.44 13.07
CA LEU A 10 18.59 -0.03 13.45
C LEU A 10 18.07 0.22 14.87
N GLU A 11 16.92 -0.37 15.24
CA GLU A 11 16.36 -0.31 16.59
C GLU A 11 17.33 -0.94 17.63
N GLU A 12 17.87 -2.14 17.35
CA GLU A 12 18.83 -2.83 18.23
C GLU A 12 20.12 -2.03 18.44
N LEU A 13 20.56 -1.32 17.41
CA LEU A 13 21.75 -0.47 17.46
C LEU A 13 21.46 0.94 17.99
N ASN A 14 20.20 1.26 18.32
CA ASN A 14 19.72 2.59 18.72
C ASN A 14 20.11 3.69 17.71
N ILE A 15 20.06 3.37 16.42
CA ILE A 15 20.28 4.34 15.34
C ILE A 15 18.96 5.03 15.05
N PRO A 16 18.84 6.36 15.29
CA PRO A 16 17.60 7.09 15.02
C PRO A 16 17.34 7.21 13.53
N ILE A 17 16.05 7.20 13.17
CA ILE A 17 15.57 7.45 11.81
C ILE A 17 14.79 8.75 11.83
N ASP A 18 15.32 9.77 11.14
CA ASP A 18 14.74 11.12 11.13
C ASP A 18 13.73 11.32 10.00
N TYR A 19 13.90 10.62 8.87
CA TYR A 19 13.06 10.72 7.68
C TYR A 19 12.89 9.37 7.00
N ILE A 20 11.72 9.15 6.40
CA ILE A 20 11.44 7.92 5.65
C ILE A 20 10.84 8.28 4.30
N ALA A 21 11.40 7.72 3.23
CA ALA A 21 10.72 7.66 1.94
C ALA A 21 10.64 6.21 1.49
N GLY A 22 9.49 5.82 0.93
CA GLY A 22 9.25 4.45 0.53
C GLY A 22 8.47 4.32 -0.77
N THR A 23 8.69 3.20 -1.45
CA THR A 23 7.99 2.82 -2.68
C THR A 23 7.39 1.43 -2.51
N SER A 24 6.13 1.25 -2.93
CA SER A 24 5.45 -0.05 -2.92
C SER A 24 5.44 -0.68 -1.51
N ILE A 25 5.98 -1.89 -1.33
CA ILE A 25 6.07 -2.52 -0.01
C ILE A 25 6.91 -1.68 0.98
N GLY A 26 7.90 -0.92 0.48
CA GLY A 26 8.67 0.02 1.27
C GLY A 26 7.83 1.19 1.77
N ALA A 27 6.83 1.62 1.01
CA ALA A 27 5.88 2.64 1.46
C ALA A 27 4.96 2.12 2.57
N ILE A 28 4.54 0.86 2.50
CA ILE A 28 3.71 0.24 3.56
C ILE A 28 4.50 0.12 4.85
N ILE A 29 5.68 -0.51 4.80
CA ILE A 29 6.50 -0.73 5.99
C ILE A 29 6.98 0.60 6.57
N GLY A 30 7.49 1.50 5.70
CA GLY A 30 7.96 2.82 6.12
C GLY A 30 6.84 3.71 6.67
N GLY A 31 5.67 3.70 6.02
CA GLY A 31 4.51 4.47 6.47
C GLY A 31 3.95 4.00 7.81
N LEU A 32 3.90 2.69 8.06
CA LEU A 32 3.50 2.15 9.37
C LEU A 32 4.56 2.44 10.44
N TYR A 33 5.84 2.31 10.11
CA TYR A 33 6.91 2.65 11.03
C TYR A 33 6.91 4.14 11.38
N SER A 34 6.62 5.02 10.41
CA SER A 34 6.56 6.47 10.63
C SER A 34 5.48 6.92 11.62
N ILE A 35 4.45 6.10 11.82
CA ILE A 35 3.37 6.35 12.79
C ILE A 35 3.56 5.58 14.11
N GLY A 36 4.74 4.96 14.32
CA GLY A 36 5.14 4.40 15.60
C GLY A 36 5.02 2.88 15.74
N TYR A 37 4.76 2.12 14.67
CA TYR A 37 4.87 0.67 14.71
C TYR A 37 6.33 0.24 14.88
N THR A 38 6.61 -0.64 15.83
CA THR A 38 7.93 -1.24 16.00
C THR A 38 8.19 -2.34 14.97
N SER A 39 9.46 -2.71 14.77
CA SER A 39 9.85 -3.83 13.90
C SER A 39 9.16 -5.14 14.30
N GLU A 40 8.98 -5.39 15.60
CA GLU A 40 8.29 -6.59 16.13
C GLU A 40 6.79 -6.59 15.78
N GLN A 41 6.12 -5.44 15.92
CA GLN A 41 4.72 -5.30 15.54
C GLN A 41 4.52 -5.48 14.03
N LEU A 42 5.39 -4.89 13.21
CA LEU A 42 5.37 -5.08 11.75
C LEU A 42 5.60 -6.54 11.36
N GLU A 43 6.53 -7.23 12.01
CA GLU A 43 6.79 -8.66 11.80
C GLU A 43 5.55 -9.50 12.15
N THR A 44 4.89 -9.18 13.26
CA THR A 44 3.67 -9.86 13.71
C THR A 44 2.54 -9.68 12.70
N ILE A 45 2.30 -8.46 12.23
CA ILE A 45 1.30 -8.16 11.19
C ILE A 45 1.59 -8.99 9.94
N VAL A 46 2.84 -9.01 9.47
CA VAL A 46 3.22 -9.75 8.25
C VAL A 46 3.02 -11.25 8.42
N LYS A 47 3.32 -11.83 9.59
CA LYS A 47 3.17 -13.26 9.87
C LYS A 47 1.71 -13.70 10.05
N GLN A 48 0.87 -12.83 10.62
CA GLN A 48 -0.54 -13.15 10.91
C GLN A 48 -1.48 -12.85 9.75
N THR A 49 -1.04 -12.07 8.77
CA THR A 49 -1.87 -11.71 7.61
C THR A 49 -1.94 -12.86 6.62
N ASP A 50 -3.16 -13.26 6.25
CA ASP A 50 -3.39 -14.13 5.10
C ASP A 50 -3.22 -13.34 3.80
N TRP A 51 -2.01 -13.41 3.25
CA TRP A 51 -1.64 -12.66 2.05
C TRP A 51 -2.42 -13.10 0.81
N ILE A 52 -2.85 -14.36 0.73
CA ILE A 52 -3.60 -14.87 -0.41
C ILE A 52 -4.97 -14.22 -0.45
N ASP A 53 -5.69 -14.24 0.66
CA ASP A 53 -7.02 -13.61 0.77
C ASP A 53 -6.93 -12.09 0.62
N LEU A 54 -5.89 -11.47 1.21
CA LEU A 54 -5.67 -10.03 1.14
C LEU A 54 -5.40 -9.55 -0.29
N LEU A 55 -4.55 -10.28 -1.03
CA LEU A 55 -4.11 -9.89 -2.36
C LEU A 55 -5.07 -10.35 -3.48
N THR A 56 -6.04 -11.21 -3.20
CA THR A 56 -6.98 -11.71 -4.21
C THR A 56 -8.38 -11.13 -4.10
N ASP A 57 -8.64 -10.27 -3.11
CA ASP A 57 -9.97 -9.73 -2.77
C ASP A 57 -11.03 -10.84 -2.59
N LYS A 58 -10.61 -12.05 -2.24
CA LYS A 58 -11.56 -13.14 -1.99
C LYS A 58 -12.40 -12.83 -0.77
N VAL A 59 -13.70 -12.91 -0.95
CA VAL A 59 -14.66 -12.87 0.14
C VAL A 59 -14.69 -14.25 0.79
N SER A 60 -14.60 -14.33 2.13
CA SER A 60 -14.72 -15.61 2.83
C SER A 60 -15.99 -16.34 2.38
N ARG A 61 -15.88 -17.62 2.03
CA ARG A 61 -17.03 -18.44 1.62
C ARG A 61 -18.19 -18.41 2.62
N LYS A 62 -17.91 -18.07 3.89
CA LYS A 62 -18.92 -17.90 4.94
C LYS A 62 -19.80 -16.66 4.73
N GLU A 63 -19.24 -15.63 4.08
CA GLU A 63 -19.90 -14.34 3.83
C GLU A 63 -20.62 -14.29 2.48
N ILE A 64 -20.39 -15.29 1.61
CA ILE A 64 -21.06 -15.38 0.31
C ILE A 64 -22.48 -15.91 0.52
N PRO A 65 -23.54 -15.20 0.09
CA PRO A 65 -24.91 -15.69 0.12
C PRO A 65 -25.03 -17.02 -0.61
N PHE A 66 -25.85 -17.96 -0.07
CA PHE A 66 -25.98 -19.34 -0.56
C PHE A 66 -26.21 -19.46 -2.09
N PRO A 67 -27.01 -18.60 -2.77
CA PRO A 67 -27.24 -18.70 -4.21
C PRO A 67 -25.98 -18.51 -5.07
N PHE A 68 -24.96 -17.82 -4.54
CA PHE A 68 -23.72 -17.50 -5.27
C PHE A 68 -22.54 -18.41 -4.91
N LYS A 69 -22.72 -19.34 -3.95
CA LYS A 69 -21.65 -20.26 -3.51
C LYS A 69 -21.23 -21.28 -4.57
N SER A 70 -22.07 -21.56 -5.56
CA SER A 70 -21.78 -22.55 -6.61
C SER A 70 -20.84 -22.03 -7.70
N ASP A 71 -20.79 -20.72 -7.91
CA ASP A 71 -19.97 -20.12 -8.99
C ASP A 71 -18.52 -19.91 -8.56
N ASP A 72 -18.28 -19.74 -7.27
CA ASP A 72 -16.94 -19.47 -6.69
C ASP A 72 -16.01 -20.70 -6.70
N SER A 73 -16.57 -21.90 -6.90
CA SER A 73 -15.80 -23.15 -6.88
C SER A 73 -15.25 -23.58 -8.25
N LYS A 74 -15.65 -22.90 -9.34
CA LYS A 74 -15.32 -23.34 -10.71
C LYS A 74 -14.03 -22.75 -11.26
N TYR A 75 -13.54 -21.63 -10.72
CA TYR A 75 -12.37 -20.92 -11.26
C TYR A 75 -11.40 -20.52 -10.15
N LEU A 76 -10.12 -20.87 -10.31
CA LEU A 76 -9.03 -20.42 -9.45
C LEU A 76 -8.81 -18.91 -9.54
N ILE A 77 -9.14 -18.32 -10.71
CA ILE A 77 -9.05 -16.90 -10.99
C ILE A 77 -10.23 -16.55 -11.89
N SER A 78 -11.11 -15.67 -11.43
CA SER A 78 -12.19 -15.10 -12.25
C SER A 78 -11.83 -13.68 -12.68
N PHE A 79 -11.76 -13.48 -14.00
CA PHE A 79 -11.58 -12.14 -14.58
C PHE A 79 -12.97 -11.54 -14.83
N PRO A 80 -13.35 -10.43 -14.18
CA PRO A 80 -14.55 -9.72 -14.56
C PRO A 80 -14.33 -9.07 -15.95
N ILE A 81 -14.89 -9.68 -16.99
CA ILE A 81 -14.95 -9.08 -18.32
C ILE A 81 -16.04 -7.99 -18.25
N ASN A 82 -15.68 -6.80 -17.83
CA ASN A 82 -16.58 -5.65 -17.90
C ASN A 82 -16.21 -4.79 -19.11
N ASN A 83 -17.17 -4.62 -20.02
CA ASN A 83 -17.05 -3.83 -21.26
C ASN A 83 -16.88 -2.31 -21.03
N SER A 84 -16.79 -1.84 -19.81
CA SER A 84 -16.49 -0.44 -19.50
C SER A 84 -15.02 -0.32 -19.15
N GLY A 85 -14.18 0.01 -20.13
CA GLY A 85 -12.71 0.11 -20.09
C GLY A 85 -12.07 1.03 -19.04
N LYS A 86 -12.56 1.02 -17.81
CA LYS A 86 -12.07 1.83 -16.68
C LYS A 86 -11.31 1.07 -15.61
N ASN A 87 -11.21 -0.27 -15.67
CA ASN A 87 -10.54 -1.06 -14.64
C ASN A 87 -9.26 -1.70 -15.21
N GLY A 88 -8.16 -0.97 -15.13
CA GLY A 88 -6.84 -1.43 -15.58
C GLY A 88 -6.15 -2.47 -14.68
N GLY A 89 -6.85 -3.09 -13.72
CA GLY A 89 -6.31 -4.13 -12.83
C GLY A 89 -7.33 -5.23 -12.58
N ILE A 90 -6.84 -6.44 -12.31
CA ILE A 90 -7.65 -7.63 -12.06
C ILE A 90 -8.29 -7.56 -10.67
N ILE A 91 -7.58 -7.00 -9.69
CA ILE A 91 -7.93 -6.95 -8.28
C ILE A 91 -8.17 -5.49 -7.89
N LYS A 92 -9.33 -5.19 -7.31
CA LYS A 92 -9.63 -3.83 -6.82
C LYS A 92 -8.77 -3.43 -5.63
N GLY A 93 -8.25 -4.40 -4.87
CA GLY A 93 -7.45 -4.20 -3.67
C GLY A 93 -8.29 -3.70 -2.50
N LYS A 94 -9.55 -4.15 -2.40
CA LYS A 94 -10.47 -3.75 -1.33
C LYS A 94 -9.95 -4.21 0.03
N ASN A 95 -9.54 -5.48 0.12
CA ASN A 95 -9.08 -6.07 1.38
C ASN A 95 -7.80 -5.40 1.89
N ILE A 96 -6.84 -5.14 0.99
CA ILE A 96 -5.61 -4.42 1.36
C ILE A 96 -5.90 -2.95 1.74
N SER A 97 -6.82 -2.28 1.03
CA SER A 97 -7.22 -0.91 1.40
C SER A 97 -7.86 -0.85 2.78
N GLN A 98 -8.69 -1.84 3.12
CA GLN A 98 -9.32 -1.93 4.42
C GLN A 98 -8.29 -2.20 5.53
N LEU A 99 -7.34 -3.11 5.31
CA LEU A 99 -6.25 -3.37 6.24
C LEU A 99 -5.42 -2.10 6.49
N LEU A 100 -4.98 -1.43 5.43
CA LEU A 100 -4.20 -0.19 5.55
C LEU A 100 -4.98 0.90 6.30
N HIS A 101 -6.29 1.00 6.07
CA HIS A 101 -7.15 1.93 6.79
C HIS A 101 -7.22 1.61 8.30
N GLN A 102 -7.39 0.33 8.66
CA GLN A 102 -7.38 -0.11 10.06
C GLN A 102 -6.03 0.15 10.74
N LEU A 103 -4.93 -0.18 10.06
CA LEU A 103 -3.58 0.02 10.61
C LEU A 103 -3.20 1.50 10.79
N THR A 104 -3.89 2.42 10.11
CA THR A 104 -3.66 3.87 10.21
C THR A 104 -4.79 4.61 10.92
N GLU A 105 -5.68 3.93 11.64
CA GLU A 105 -6.90 4.51 12.21
C GLU A 105 -6.63 5.72 13.09
N GLY A 106 -5.59 5.71 13.92
CA GLY A 106 -5.20 6.83 14.77
C GLY A 106 -4.69 8.07 14.04
N TYR A 107 -4.39 7.97 12.75
CA TYR A 107 -3.76 9.03 11.94
C TYR A 107 -4.64 9.52 10.77
N GLN A 108 -5.91 9.21 10.76
CA GLN A 108 -6.82 9.56 9.65
C GLN A 108 -6.99 11.07 9.45
N ASN A 109 -6.83 11.85 10.50
CA ASN A 109 -6.94 13.31 10.48
C ASN A 109 -5.60 14.00 10.19
N VAL A 110 -4.49 13.29 10.17
CA VAL A 110 -3.17 13.82 9.82
C VAL A 110 -3.03 13.80 8.31
N THR A 111 -3.21 14.97 7.70
CA THR A 111 -3.15 15.12 6.23
C THR A 111 -1.79 15.54 5.70
N ASN A 112 -0.90 16.03 6.56
CA ASN A 112 0.49 16.37 6.22
C ASN A 112 1.41 15.32 6.83
N PHE A 113 2.12 14.55 6.00
CA PHE A 113 2.98 13.47 6.47
C PHE A 113 4.29 13.96 7.09
N ASP A 114 4.62 15.24 6.93
CA ASP A 114 5.73 15.86 7.68
C ASP A 114 5.42 16.02 9.16
N SER A 115 4.13 15.96 9.53
CA SER A 115 3.66 16.04 10.92
C SER A 115 3.53 14.68 11.61
N LEU A 116 3.88 13.59 10.93
CA LEU A 116 3.94 12.27 11.53
C LEU A 116 5.11 12.18 12.52
N PRO A 117 5.09 11.25 13.49
CA PRO A 117 6.20 11.05 14.43
C PRO A 117 7.57 10.94 13.76
N ILE A 118 7.64 10.28 12.60
CA ILE A 118 8.77 10.37 11.67
C ILE A 118 8.23 10.88 10.35
N PRO A 119 8.70 12.03 9.83
CA PRO A 119 8.29 12.58 8.54
C PRO A 119 8.40 11.54 7.42
N PHE A 120 7.35 11.45 6.62
CA PHE A 120 7.21 10.39 5.64
C PHE A 120 6.87 10.91 4.24
N ALA A 121 7.42 10.25 3.22
CA ALA A 121 7.01 10.42 1.83
C ALA A 121 6.82 9.05 1.17
N CYS A 122 5.80 8.89 0.33
CA CYS A 122 5.70 7.71 -0.50
C CYS A 122 5.65 8.07 -1.98
N ILE A 123 6.12 7.14 -2.80
CA ILE A 123 6.27 7.33 -4.23
C ILE A 123 5.19 6.55 -4.97
N ALA A 124 4.49 7.23 -5.87
CA ALA A 124 3.67 6.63 -6.89
C ALA A 124 4.14 7.06 -8.28
N THR A 125 3.60 6.45 -9.31
CA THR A 125 3.79 6.87 -10.70
C THR A 125 2.48 7.43 -11.24
N ASP A 126 2.49 8.68 -11.71
CA ASP A 126 1.37 9.23 -12.46
C ASP A 126 1.44 8.75 -13.92
N MET A 127 0.51 7.86 -14.29
CA MET A 127 0.44 7.33 -15.66
C MET A 127 0.09 8.40 -16.71
N VAL A 128 -0.70 9.41 -16.32
CA VAL A 128 -1.15 10.45 -17.27
C VAL A 128 0.03 11.29 -17.72
N LYS A 129 0.85 11.71 -16.77
CA LYS A 129 2.04 12.53 -17.04
C LYS A 129 3.31 11.71 -17.23
N ASN A 130 3.25 10.40 -16.98
CA ASN A 130 4.38 9.47 -17.04
C ASN A 130 5.59 9.93 -16.18
N GLN A 131 5.30 10.40 -14.96
CA GLN A 131 6.31 10.96 -14.05
C GLN A 131 6.17 10.39 -12.62
N LYS A 132 7.26 10.53 -11.84
CA LYS A 132 7.26 10.28 -10.40
C LYS A 132 6.32 11.25 -9.70
N GLU A 133 5.49 10.70 -8.81
CA GLU A 133 4.64 11.48 -7.90
C GLU A 133 5.10 11.22 -6.46
N VAL A 134 5.56 12.28 -5.80
CA VAL A 134 5.94 12.24 -4.39
C VAL A 134 4.72 12.64 -3.56
N ILE A 135 4.18 11.71 -2.78
CA ILE A 135 2.99 11.93 -1.97
C ILE A 135 3.42 12.17 -0.52
N ARG A 136 3.18 13.39 -0.05
CA ARG A 136 3.43 13.85 1.33
C ARG A 136 2.18 14.39 2.01
N PHE A 137 1.03 14.35 1.31
CA PHE A 137 -0.24 14.88 1.78
C PHE A 137 -1.39 13.95 1.45
N GLY A 138 -2.46 14.04 2.21
CA GLY A 138 -3.68 13.26 2.04
C GLY A 138 -3.84 12.21 3.12
N LYS A 139 -4.57 11.13 2.83
CA LYS A 139 -4.72 10.00 3.76
C LYS A 139 -3.57 9.03 3.59
N LEU A 140 -2.90 8.71 4.69
CA LEU A 140 -1.74 7.82 4.68
C LEU A 140 -2.05 6.44 4.06
N SER A 141 -3.20 5.85 4.41
CA SER A 141 -3.64 4.57 3.84
C SER A 141 -3.83 4.62 2.31
N GLU A 142 -4.40 5.72 1.80
CA GLU A 142 -4.62 5.90 0.35
C GLU A 142 -3.29 6.13 -0.39
N ALA A 143 -2.37 6.88 0.21
CA ALA A 143 -1.04 7.11 -0.32
C ALA A 143 -0.23 5.80 -0.43
N MET A 144 -0.21 4.98 0.64
CA MET A 144 0.42 3.66 0.62
C MET A 144 -0.25 2.74 -0.42
N ARG A 145 -1.59 2.76 -0.51
CA ARG A 145 -2.33 1.96 -1.50
C ARG A 145 -2.02 2.37 -2.93
N ALA A 146 -1.84 3.68 -3.20
CA ALA A 146 -1.45 4.17 -4.52
C ALA A 146 -0.03 3.71 -4.88
N SER A 147 0.91 3.81 -3.92
CA SER A 147 2.31 3.42 -4.09
C SER A 147 2.50 1.93 -4.44
N MET A 148 1.57 1.06 -4.01
CA MET A 148 1.63 -0.38 -4.26
C MET A 148 0.71 -0.87 -5.40
N ALA A 149 0.11 0.03 -6.16
CA ALA A 149 -0.83 -0.32 -7.23
C ALA A 149 -0.12 -0.86 -8.48
N VAL A 150 0.44 -2.08 -8.37
CA VAL A 150 1.13 -2.75 -9.49
C VAL A 150 0.14 -2.99 -10.63
N PRO A 151 0.36 -2.44 -11.83
CA PRO A 151 -0.49 -2.66 -12.99
C PRO A 151 -0.68 -4.15 -13.29
N VAL A 152 -1.83 -4.50 -13.86
CA VAL A 152 -2.28 -5.89 -14.12
C VAL A 152 -2.71 -6.61 -12.84
N VAL A 153 -2.04 -6.41 -11.71
CA VAL A 153 -2.44 -7.02 -10.43
C VAL A 153 -3.52 -6.17 -9.77
N PHE A 154 -3.24 -4.89 -9.53
CA PHE A 154 -4.16 -3.99 -8.84
C PHE A 154 -4.72 -2.90 -9.76
N SER A 155 -5.97 -2.53 -9.49
CA SER A 155 -6.54 -1.33 -10.10
C SER A 155 -5.75 -0.09 -9.68
N PRO A 156 -5.49 0.85 -10.61
CA PRO A 156 -4.87 2.12 -10.29
C PRO A 156 -5.73 2.95 -9.35
N ILE A 157 -5.11 3.91 -8.67
CA ILE A 157 -5.81 4.87 -7.81
C ILE A 157 -6.03 6.17 -8.59
N TYR A 158 -7.27 6.60 -8.64
CA TYR A 158 -7.64 7.87 -9.29
C TYR A 158 -7.66 8.99 -8.25
N SER A 159 -6.86 10.03 -8.47
CA SER A 159 -6.77 11.20 -7.60
C SER A 159 -6.84 12.49 -8.43
N GLY A 160 -8.01 13.12 -8.48
CA GLY A 160 -8.26 14.24 -9.37
C GLY A 160 -8.03 13.85 -10.83
N GLN A 161 -7.10 14.52 -11.50
CA GLN A 161 -6.71 14.22 -12.88
C GLN A 161 -5.57 13.19 -13.02
N LYS A 162 -5.05 12.67 -11.89
CA LYS A 162 -3.94 11.72 -11.88
C LYS A 162 -4.46 10.29 -11.87
N VAL A 163 -3.73 9.40 -12.51
CA VAL A 163 -3.93 7.96 -12.46
C VAL A 163 -2.66 7.36 -11.86
N LEU A 164 -2.73 7.01 -10.58
CA LEU A 164 -1.58 6.58 -9.80
C LEU A 164 -1.44 5.06 -9.82
N ILE A 165 -0.25 4.61 -10.12
CA ILE A 165 0.19 3.22 -10.07
C ILE A 165 1.43 3.09 -9.19
N ASP A 166 1.93 1.85 -9.04
CA ASP A 166 3.14 1.55 -8.27
C ASP A 166 4.30 2.48 -8.62
N GLY A 167 4.93 3.01 -7.57
CA GLY A 167 6.02 3.98 -7.71
C GLY A 167 7.29 3.38 -8.32
N GLY A 168 7.46 2.06 -8.22
CA GLY A 168 8.64 1.34 -8.72
C GLY A 168 8.88 1.48 -10.23
N PHE A 169 7.86 1.89 -10.99
CA PHE A 169 8.02 2.20 -12.42
C PHE A 169 8.87 3.44 -12.68
N LYS A 170 8.94 4.37 -11.74
CA LYS A 170 9.70 5.62 -11.89
C LYS A 170 10.83 5.76 -10.87
N ASP A 171 10.60 5.32 -9.64
CA ASP A 171 11.59 5.46 -8.58
C ASP A 171 11.35 4.40 -7.49
N ASN A 172 12.09 3.31 -7.59
CA ASN A 172 11.98 2.21 -6.62
C ASN A 172 12.84 2.42 -5.37
N LEU A 173 13.79 3.36 -5.40
CA LEU A 173 14.67 3.68 -4.29
C LEU A 173 14.83 5.21 -4.16
N PRO A 174 13.85 5.88 -3.50
CA PRO A 174 13.71 7.35 -3.52
C PRO A 174 14.72 8.07 -2.61
N ILE A 175 16.01 7.90 -2.87
CA ILE A 175 17.11 8.51 -2.09
C ILE A 175 17.09 10.03 -2.23
N ASP A 176 16.81 10.54 -3.43
CA ASP A 176 16.73 11.96 -3.70
C ASP A 176 15.59 12.63 -2.92
N VAL A 177 14.48 11.91 -2.72
CA VAL A 177 13.33 12.40 -1.94
C VAL A 177 13.70 12.54 -0.47
N VAL A 178 14.32 11.53 0.15
CA VAL A 178 14.78 11.61 1.55
C VAL A 178 15.81 12.73 1.73
N LYS A 179 16.71 12.92 0.76
CA LYS A 179 17.71 14.01 0.82
C LYS A 179 17.09 15.40 0.73
N ALA A 180 15.91 15.52 0.14
CA ALA A 180 15.18 16.77 -0.01
C ALA A 180 14.20 17.04 1.16
N MET A 181 14.02 16.09 2.05
CA MET A 181 13.20 16.21 3.26
C MET A 181 13.99 16.84 4.40
#